data_d3b4d61464dc7dc677631aa5ba15bc65
#
_entry.id   d3b4d61464dc7dc677631aa5ba15bc65
#
_cell.length_a   1.000
_cell.length_b   1.000
_cell.length_c   1.000
_cell.angle_alpha   90.00
_cell.angle_beta   90.00
_cell.angle_gamma   90.00
#
_symmetry.space_group_name_H-M   'P 1'
#
loop_
_entity.id
_entity.type
_entity.pdbx_description
1 polymer ?
#
loop_
_entity_poly.entity_id
_entity_poly.type
_entity_poly.pdbx_seq_one_letter_code
_entity_poly.pdbx_strand_id
1 'polypeptide(L)'
;RSFDDDVARPGPVSPRELGLRTVALERIVGSVGRAAELDERFRVRNPRQSEKMRYERIRKMMEEGAPLPPIVLYKLGYGYYVLDGNHRVAAAKEIGQLEIEAEVTEFVPLADPQTQRVFAERRAFEQVTGLTRVGAAAPGSYPRLEAMIRKYARQEGIDDIREAARAWEARVYRPVARRIRSLRLGHHF
;
A
#
# COMPACT_ATOMS: atom_id res chain seq x y z
N ARG A 1 -1.45 6.17 3.00
CA ARG A 1 -0.14 6.59 2.44
C ARG A 1 -0.36 7.55 1.29
N SER A 2 0.58 8.48 1.09
CA SER A 2 0.64 9.37 -0.06
C SER A 2 1.55 8.76 -1.14
N PHE A 3 1.08 8.77 -2.40
CA PHE A 3 1.91 8.39 -3.53
C PHE A 3 3.07 9.36 -3.69
N ASP A 4 2.81 10.67 -3.55
CA ASP A 4 3.81 11.72 -3.76
C ASP A 4 4.99 11.57 -2.81
N ASP A 5 4.74 11.23 -1.53
CA ASP A 5 5.77 10.97 -0.53
C ASP A 5 6.58 9.69 -0.84
N ASP A 6 5.89 8.66 -1.33
CA ASP A 6 6.52 7.37 -1.58
C ASP A 6 7.29 7.35 -2.91
N VAL A 7 6.85 8.10 -3.93
CA VAL A 7 7.54 8.21 -5.23
C VAL A 7 8.76 9.12 -5.17
N ALA A 8 8.76 10.11 -4.30
CA ALA A 8 9.91 11.01 -4.13
C ALA A 8 11.15 10.30 -3.56
N ARG A 9 10.97 9.19 -2.84
CA ARG A 9 12.08 8.45 -2.21
C ARG A 9 13.05 7.78 -3.18
N PRO A 10 12.59 7.08 -4.23
CA PRO A 10 13.50 6.44 -5.19
C PRO A 10 14.12 7.41 -6.21
N GLY A 11 13.80 8.71 -6.17
CA GLY A 11 14.23 9.67 -7.18
C GLY A 11 13.42 9.60 -8.48
N PRO A 12 14.00 9.97 -9.64
CA PRO A 12 13.29 9.98 -10.90
C PRO A 12 12.68 8.61 -11.25
N VAL A 13 11.42 8.61 -11.70
CA VAL A 13 10.70 7.42 -12.12
C VAL A 13 10.20 7.55 -13.55
N SER A 14 10.02 6.42 -14.25
CA SER A 14 9.39 6.34 -15.56
C SER A 14 8.02 5.66 -15.43
N PRO A 15 6.96 6.25 -15.97
CA PRO A 15 5.66 5.61 -16.03
C PRO A 15 5.65 4.51 -17.10
N ARG A 16 4.99 3.40 -16.81
CA ARG A 16 4.73 2.31 -17.75
C ARG A 16 3.27 1.86 -17.59
N GLU A 17 2.50 1.97 -18.65
CA GLU A 17 1.12 1.49 -18.64
C GLU A 17 1.06 -0.03 -18.61
N LEU A 18 0.30 -0.57 -17.68
CA LEU A 18 0.03 -2.00 -17.57
C LEU A 18 -1.37 -2.35 -18.11
N GLY A 19 -2.22 -1.35 -18.38
CA GLY A 19 -3.61 -1.50 -18.81
C GLY A 19 -4.53 -2.06 -17.72
N LEU A 20 -5.63 -2.67 -18.15
CA LEU A 20 -6.63 -3.23 -17.24
C LEU A 20 -6.09 -4.44 -16.47
N ARG A 21 -6.30 -4.45 -15.15
CA ARG A 21 -5.88 -5.51 -14.23
C ARG A 21 -6.91 -5.73 -13.14
N THR A 22 -7.02 -6.97 -12.69
CA THR A 22 -7.68 -7.29 -11.42
C THR A 22 -6.66 -7.14 -10.28
N VAL A 23 -6.98 -6.32 -9.30
CA VAL A 23 -6.07 -5.94 -8.21
C VAL A 23 -6.67 -6.30 -6.86
N ALA A 24 -5.91 -7.03 -6.05
CA ALA A 24 -6.31 -7.35 -4.68
C ALA A 24 -6.42 -6.07 -3.83
N LEU A 25 -7.56 -5.87 -3.17
CA LEU A 25 -7.84 -4.68 -2.36
C LEU A 25 -6.86 -4.47 -1.19
N GLU A 26 -6.28 -5.55 -0.68
CA GLU A 26 -5.24 -5.47 0.36
C GLU A 26 -3.95 -4.80 -0.13
N ARG A 27 -3.70 -4.84 -1.44
CA ARG A 27 -2.53 -4.21 -2.07
C ARG A 27 -2.72 -2.73 -2.34
N ILE A 28 -3.93 -2.20 -2.20
CA ILE A 28 -4.22 -0.77 -2.32
C ILE A 28 -3.90 -0.11 -0.98
N VAL A 29 -2.78 0.62 -0.94
CA VAL A 29 -2.14 1.10 0.30
C VAL A 29 -2.24 2.60 0.52
N GLY A 30 -2.66 3.35 -0.51
CA GLY A 30 -2.70 4.80 -0.43
C GLY A 30 -3.46 5.46 -1.58
N SER A 31 -3.40 6.78 -1.64
CA SER A 31 -4.04 7.60 -2.67
C SER A 31 -3.08 8.65 -3.19
N VAL A 32 -3.28 9.06 -4.43
CA VAL A 32 -2.61 10.18 -5.08
C VAL A 32 -3.34 11.47 -4.69
N GLY A 33 -2.63 12.44 -4.14
CA GLY A 33 -3.15 13.78 -3.82
C GLY A 33 -4.19 13.87 -2.68
N ARG A 34 -4.83 12.75 -2.26
CA ARG A 34 -5.92 12.78 -1.26
C ARG A 34 -5.63 11.97 0.02
N ALA A 35 -4.40 11.54 0.22
CA ALA A 35 -4.04 10.64 1.33
C ALA A 35 -4.38 11.22 2.72
N ALA A 36 -4.25 12.54 2.91
CA ALA A 36 -4.55 13.22 4.17
C ALA A 36 -6.05 13.27 4.49
N GLU A 37 -6.92 13.25 3.47
CA GLU A 37 -8.37 13.35 3.61
C GLU A 37 -9.03 12.00 3.93
N LEU A 38 -8.31 10.89 3.74
CA LEU A 38 -8.86 9.54 3.82
C LEU A 38 -8.42 8.81 5.12
N ASP A 39 -9.31 7.96 5.62
CA ASP A 39 -8.98 6.98 6.67
C ASP A 39 -8.30 5.73 6.07
N GLU A 40 -7.97 4.75 6.91
CA GLU A 40 -7.34 3.48 6.49
C GLU A 40 -8.26 2.61 5.61
N ARG A 41 -9.57 2.88 5.63
CA ARG A 41 -10.57 2.23 4.78
C ARG A 41 -10.92 3.02 3.53
N PHE A 42 -10.15 4.07 3.22
CA PHE A 42 -10.39 4.97 2.08
C PHE A 42 -11.67 5.81 2.17
N ARG A 43 -12.30 5.92 3.34
CA ARG A 43 -13.43 6.80 3.55
C ARG A 43 -12.94 8.20 3.83
N VAL A 44 -13.66 9.20 3.29
CA VAL A 44 -13.37 10.62 3.58
C VAL A 44 -13.62 10.89 5.06
N ARG A 45 -12.65 11.48 5.76
CA ARG A 45 -12.70 11.73 7.23
C ARG A 45 -13.80 12.72 7.61
N ASN A 46 -13.97 13.79 6.82
CA ASN A 46 -14.97 14.83 7.02
C ASN A 46 -15.80 15.03 5.74
N PRO A 47 -16.68 14.07 5.39
CA PRO A 47 -17.39 14.11 4.13
C PRO A 47 -18.50 15.19 4.15
N ARG A 48 -18.60 15.97 3.06
CA ARG A 48 -19.75 16.81 2.77
C ARG A 48 -20.97 15.93 2.47
N GLN A 49 -22.18 16.50 2.57
CA GLN A 49 -23.41 15.76 2.29
C GLN A 49 -23.42 15.13 0.89
N SER A 50 -22.94 15.84 -0.13
CA SER A 50 -22.81 15.32 -1.49
C SER A 50 -21.85 14.14 -1.61
N GLU A 51 -20.76 14.10 -0.83
CA GLU A 51 -19.81 12.98 -0.81
C GLU A 51 -20.42 11.75 -0.13
N LYS A 52 -21.19 11.96 0.94
CA LYS A 52 -21.95 10.87 1.60
C LYS A 52 -22.95 10.25 0.64
N MET A 53 -23.76 11.06 -0.04
CA MET A 53 -24.73 10.58 -1.03
C MET A 53 -24.06 9.84 -2.19
N ARG A 54 -22.94 10.37 -2.69
CA ARG A 54 -22.16 9.71 -3.75
C ARG A 54 -21.62 8.35 -3.30
N TYR A 55 -21.08 8.28 -2.08
CA TYR A 55 -20.59 7.04 -1.49
C TYR A 55 -21.70 5.99 -1.36
N GLU A 56 -22.83 6.35 -0.76
CA GLU A 56 -23.97 5.45 -0.58
C GLU A 56 -24.52 4.92 -1.91
N ARG A 57 -24.62 5.80 -2.93
CA ARG A 57 -25.04 5.39 -4.27
C ARG A 57 -24.07 4.37 -4.88
N ILE A 58 -22.77 4.61 -4.78
CA ILE A 58 -21.74 3.68 -5.30
C ILE A 58 -21.82 2.35 -4.57
N ARG A 59 -21.91 2.37 -3.23
CA ARG A 59 -22.02 1.16 -2.41
C ARG A 59 -23.22 0.33 -2.83
N LYS A 60 -24.39 0.96 -2.97
CA LYS A 60 -25.62 0.29 -3.42
C LYS A 60 -25.47 -0.34 -4.79
N MET A 61 -24.91 0.39 -5.76
CA MET A 61 -24.64 -0.15 -7.10
C MET A 61 -23.73 -1.38 -7.06
N MET A 62 -22.70 -1.37 -6.22
CA MET A 62 -21.79 -2.51 -6.06
C MET A 62 -22.47 -3.71 -5.40
N GLU A 63 -23.31 -3.50 -4.38
CA GLU A 63 -24.11 -4.55 -3.72
C GLU A 63 -25.10 -5.21 -4.68
N GLU A 64 -25.66 -4.43 -5.61
CA GLU A 64 -26.58 -4.89 -6.66
C GLU A 64 -25.86 -5.53 -7.87
N GLY A 65 -24.52 -5.55 -7.86
CA GLY A 65 -23.71 -6.09 -8.96
C GLY A 65 -23.78 -5.25 -10.24
N ALA A 66 -24.14 -3.98 -10.13
CA ALA A 66 -24.19 -3.08 -11.28
C ALA A 66 -22.77 -2.82 -11.84
N PRO A 67 -22.58 -2.80 -13.17
CA PRO A 67 -21.27 -2.54 -13.75
C PRO A 67 -20.81 -1.11 -13.43
N LEU A 68 -19.61 -1.00 -12.88
CA LEU A 68 -18.94 0.27 -12.65
C LEU A 68 -17.66 0.33 -13.49
N PRO A 69 -17.26 1.53 -13.96
CA PRO A 69 -16.01 1.66 -14.69
C PRO A 69 -14.82 1.26 -13.79
N PRO A 70 -13.73 0.73 -14.36
CA PRO A 70 -12.51 0.43 -13.62
C PRO A 70 -12.03 1.64 -12.83
N ILE A 71 -11.41 1.41 -11.67
CA ILE A 71 -10.70 2.46 -10.93
C ILE A 71 -9.36 2.73 -11.61
N VAL A 72 -8.72 3.86 -11.31
CA VAL A 72 -7.38 4.18 -11.82
C VAL A 72 -6.37 4.13 -10.70
N LEU A 73 -5.31 3.33 -10.91
CA LEU A 73 -4.26 3.08 -9.91
C LEU A 73 -2.88 3.41 -10.44
N TYR A 74 -2.08 4.04 -9.59
CA TYR A 74 -0.64 4.09 -9.72
C TYR A 74 0.00 2.95 -8.92
N LYS A 75 0.94 2.24 -9.52
CA LYS A 75 1.70 1.16 -8.89
C LYS A 75 3.13 1.61 -8.64
N LEU A 76 3.58 1.46 -7.40
CA LEU A 76 4.97 1.67 -7.00
C LEU A 76 5.41 0.50 -6.13
N GLY A 77 6.35 -0.30 -6.64
CA GLY A 77 6.72 -1.55 -5.99
C GLY A 77 5.56 -2.55 -5.92
N TYR A 78 5.28 -3.06 -4.73
CA TYR A 78 4.15 -3.98 -4.50
C TYR A 78 2.82 -3.25 -4.25
N GLY A 79 2.86 -1.98 -3.82
CA GLY A 79 1.68 -1.21 -3.43
C GLY A 79 1.01 -0.48 -4.59
N TYR A 80 -0.32 -0.31 -4.48
CA TYR A 80 -1.12 0.50 -5.38
C TYR A 80 -1.67 1.72 -4.68
N TYR A 81 -1.79 2.83 -5.43
CA TYR A 81 -2.29 4.12 -4.94
C TYR A 81 -3.42 4.58 -5.83
N VAL A 82 -4.56 4.93 -5.23
CA VAL A 82 -5.75 5.32 -5.97
C VAL A 82 -5.57 6.73 -6.55
N LEU A 83 -5.60 6.84 -7.87
CA LEU A 83 -5.70 8.12 -8.58
C LEU A 83 -7.18 8.53 -8.70
N ASP A 84 -8.03 7.60 -9.19
CA ASP A 84 -9.48 7.77 -9.20
C ASP A 84 -10.20 6.53 -8.67
N GLY A 85 -11.29 6.74 -7.91
CA GLY A 85 -12.14 5.66 -7.39
C GLY A 85 -12.02 5.41 -5.90
N ASN A 86 -11.56 6.36 -5.07
CA ASN A 86 -11.47 6.19 -3.62
C ASN A 86 -12.80 5.71 -3.00
N HIS A 87 -13.95 6.22 -3.44
CA HIS A 87 -15.28 5.76 -2.96
C HIS A 87 -15.56 4.30 -3.37
N ARG A 88 -15.13 3.89 -4.57
CA ARG A 88 -15.28 2.49 -5.03
C ARG A 88 -14.40 1.55 -4.21
N VAL A 89 -13.18 1.94 -3.91
CA VAL A 89 -12.28 1.18 -3.02
C VAL A 89 -12.85 1.08 -1.60
N ALA A 90 -13.39 2.19 -1.06
CA ALA A 90 -14.00 2.18 0.26
C ALA A 90 -15.23 1.25 0.32
N ALA A 91 -16.11 1.34 -0.68
CA ALA A 91 -17.31 0.50 -0.78
C ALA A 91 -16.93 -0.98 -0.95
N ALA A 92 -16.00 -1.30 -1.85
CA ALA A 92 -15.51 -2.67 -2.07
C ALA A 92 -14.96 -3.31 -0.78
N LYS A 93 -14.17 -2.55 0.00
CA LYS A 93 -13.67 -3.01 1.30
C LYS A 93 -14.77 -3.20 2.34
N GLU A 94 -15.82 -2.38 2.32
CA GLU A 94 -16.94 -2.48 3.25
C GLU A 94 -17.82 -3.68 2.96
N ILE A 95 -18.11 -3.96 1.68
CA ILE A 95 -18.92 -5.13 1.28
C ILE A 95 -18.11 -6.44 1.21
N GLY A 96 -16.82 -6.40 1.58
CA GLY A 96 -15.98 -7.59 1.69
C GLY A 96 -15.46 -8.15 0.36
N GLN A 97 -15.42 -7.36 -0.72
CA GLN A 97 -14.76 -7.78 -1.94
C GLN A 97 -13.25 -8.01 -1.70
N LEU A 98 -12.68 -8.97 -2.39
CA LEU A 98 -11.24 -9.27 -2.30
C LEU A 98 -10.43 -8.53 -3.37
N GLU A 99 -11.04 -8.28 -4.52
CA GLU A 99 -10.39 -7.75 -5.72
C GLU A 99 -11.27 -6.69 -6.40
N ILE A 100 -10.64 -5.84 -7.21
CA ILE A 100 -11.30 -4.79 -7.98
C ILE A 100 -10.61 -4.62 -9.33
N GLU A 101 -11.37 -4.32 -10.38
CA GLU A 101 -10.83 -3.98 -11.69
C GLU A 101 -10.25 -2.56 -11.70
N ALA A 102 -9.06 -2.41 -12.30
CA ALA A 102 -8.34 -1.16 -12.34
C ALA A 102 -7.52 -0.99 -13.63
N GLU A 103 -7.46 0.23 -14.12
CA GLU A 103 -6.42 0.66 -15.05
C GLU A 103 -5.18 1.03 -14.27
N VAL A 104 -4.05 0.42 -14.63
CA VAL A 104 -2.81 0.51 -13.83
C VAL A 104 -1.68 1.13 -14.62
N THR A 105 -1.08 2.20 -14.07
CA THR A 105 0.22 2.74 -14.49
C THR A 105 1.26 2.41 -13.44
N GLU A 106 2.32 1.69 -13.81
CA GLU A 106 3.46 1.38 -12.93
C GLU A 106 4.54 2.45 -13.04
N PHE A 107 5.04 2.92 -11.91
CA PHE A 107 6.18 3.83 -11.84
C PHE A 107 7.44 3.05 -11.48
N VAL A 108 8.41 3.05 -12.41
CA VAL A 108 9.68 2.33 -12.28
C VAL A 108 10.81 3.34 -12.04
N PRO A 109 11.56 3.22 -10.94
CA PRO A 109 12.70 4.12 -10.67
C PRO A 109 13.76 4.05 -11.78
N LEU A 110 14.21 5.24 -12.21
CA LEU A 110 15.33 5.42 -13.16
C LEU A 110 16.68 5.66 -12.45
N ALA A 111 16.70 5.52 -11.13
CA ALA A 111 17.78 5.92 -10.27
C ALA A 111 19.07 5.09 -10.42
N ASP A 112 20.11 5.48 -9.69
CA ASP A 112 21.39 4.80 -9.59
C ASP A 112 21.26 3.33 -9.17
N PRO A 113 22.30 2.50 -9.39
CA PRO A 113 22.25 1.06 -9.10
C PRO A 113 21.91 0.72 -7.66
N GLN A 114 22.27 1.55 -6.68
CA GLN A 114 21.96 1.29 -5.27
C GLN A 114 20.48 1.50 -5.00
N THR A 115 19.89 2.58 -5.50
CA THR A 115 18.45 2.86 -5.38
C THR A 115 17.62 1.81 -6.11
N GLN A 116 18.05 1.41 -7.32
CA GLN A 116 17.40 0.30 -8.06
C GLN A 116 17.44 -1.00 -7.25
N ARG A 117 18.58 -1.30 -6.61
CA ARG A 117 18.72 -2.48 -5.75
C ARG A 117 17.78 -2.44 -4.55
N VAL A 118 17.75 -1.33 -3.81
CA VAL A 118 16.81 -1.16 -2.67
C VAL A 118 15.36 -1.31 -3.13
N PHE A 119 15.00 -0.76 -4.29
CA PHE A 119 13.67 -0.90 -4.86
C PHE A 119 13.34 -2.36 -5.21
N ALA A 120 14.28 -3.09 -5.83
CA ALA A 120 14.10 -4.51 -6.15
C ALA A 120 13.97 -5.37 -4.88
N GLU A 121 14.80 -5.14 -3.88
CA GLU A 121 14.74 -5.81 -2.59
C GLU A 121 13.40 -5.53 -1.89
N ARG A 122 12.92 -4.29 -1.92
CA ARG A 122 11.62 -3.90 -1.41
C ARG A 122 10.49 -4.66 -2.10
N ARG A 123 10.48 -4.74 -3.42
CA ARG A 123 9.46 -5.49 -4.17
C ARG A 123 9.42 -6.96 -3.76
N ALA A 124 10.59 -7.60 -3.66
CA ALA A 124 10.70 -8.98 -3.23
C ALA A 124 10.14 -9.18 -1.81
N PHE A 125 10.54 -8.32 -0.88
CA PHE A 125 10.06 -8.31 0.50
C PHE A 125 8.53 -8.14 0.58
N GLU A 126 7.98 -7.15 -0.12
CA GLU A 126 6.54 -6.87 -0.14
C GLU A 126 5.75 -8.04 -0.76
N GLN A 127 6.30 -8.71 -1.78
CA GLN A 127 5.69 -9.88 -2.40
C GLN A 127 5.62 -11.08 -1.45
N VAL A 128 6.68 -11.33 -0.69
CA VAL A 128 6.77 -12.46 0.25
C VAL A 128 5.93 -12.19 1.49
N THR A 129 6.08 -11.01 2.09
CA THR A 129 5.52 -10.70 3.41
C THR A 129 4.14 -10.02 3.36
N GLY A 130 3.78 -9.41 2.25
CA GLY A 130 2.59 -8.55 2.12
C GLY A 130 2.72 -7.20 2.84
N LEU A 131 3.86 -6.90 3.48
CA LEU A 131 4.06 -5.66 4.23
C LEU A 131 4.48 -4.51 3.32
N THR A 132 3.60 -3.53 3.10
CA THR A 132 3.85 -2.37 2.24
C THR A 132 4.21 -1.09 3.01
N ARG A 133 4.05 -1.12 4.35
CA ARG A 133 4.29 0.04 5.23
C ARG A 133 5.65 0.02 5.93
N VAL A 134 6.42 -1.03 5.75
CA VAL A 134 7.78 -1.15 6.27
C VAL A 134 8.75 -0.48 5.30
N GLY A 135 9.52 0.49 5.79
CA GLY A 135 10.47 1.26 4.98
C GLY A 135 11.91 1.03 5.42
N ALA A 136 12.80 0.89 4.46
CA ALA A 136 14.25 0.89 4.66
C ALA A 136 14.93 1.54 3.44
N ALA A 137 16.03 2.27 3.66
CA ALA A 137 16.70 3.05 2.63
C ALA A 137 18.03 2.43 2.16
N ALA A 138 18.66 1.58 2.98
CA ALA A 138 19.97 1.01 2.66
C ALA A 138 19.85 -0.36 1.94
N PRO A 139 20.71 -0.65 0.96
CA PRO A 139 20.80 -1.97 0.34
C PRO A 139 21.01 -3.07 1.40
N GLY A 140 20.38 -4.23 1.20
CA GLY A 140 20.44 -5.37 2.12
C GLY A 140 19.53 -5.28 3.34
N SER A 141 18.83 -4.17 3.54
CA SER A 141 17.93 -4.01 4.69
C SER A 141 16.68 -4.89 4.60
N TYR A 142 16.05 -4.97 3.44
CA TYR A 142 14.84 -5.79 3.26
C TYR A 142 15.08 -7.29 3.43
N PRO A 143 16.17 -7.90 2.90
CA PRO A 143 16.52 -9.27 3.22
C PRO A 143 16.73 -9.53 4.72
N ARG A 144 17.33 -8.58 5.45
CA ARG A 144 17.49 -8.68 6.90
C ARG A 144 16.14 -8.65 7.64
N LEU A 145 15.24 -7.75 7.23
CA LEU A 145 13.90 -7.69 7.80
C LEU A 145 13.11 -8.97 7.54
N GLU A 146 13.22 -9.53 6.33
CA GLU A 146 12.60 -10.82 6.01
C GLU A 146 13.16 -11.95 6.89
N ALA A 147 14.48 -12.00 7.10
CA ALA A 147 15.11 -12.99 7.98
C ALA A 147 14.61 -12.84 9.44
N MET A 148 14.41 -11.61 9.92
CA MET A 148 13.84 -11.36 11.25
C MET A 148 12.38 -11.86 11.34
N ILE A 149 11.58 -11.65 10.31
CA ILE A 149 10.20 -12.15 10.27
C ILE A 149 10.17 -13.68 10.25
N ARG A 150 11.02 -14.31 9.45
CA ARG A 150 11.14 -15.78 9.43
C ARG A 150 11.60 -16.36 10.77
N LYS A 151 12.51 -15.68 11.47
CA LYS A 151 12.91 -16.05 12.83
C LYS A 151 11.73 -15.93 13.79
N TYR A 152 11.00 -14.83 13.73
CA TYR A 152 9.80 -14.60 14.55
C TYR A 152 8.74 -15.67 14.28
N ALA A 153 8.47 -16.01 13.02
CA ALA A 153 7.53 -17.06 12.63
C ALA A 153 7.86 -18.39 13.33
N ARG A 154 9.14 -18.80 13.29
CA ARG A 154 9.60 -20.04 13.97
C ARG A 154 9.44 -19.98 15.48
N GLN A 155 9.69 -18.83 16.10
CA GLN A 155 9.57 -18.65 17.56
C GLN A 155 8.12 -18.70 18.04
N GLU A 156 7.19 -18.15 17.23
CA GLU A 156 5.77 -18.11 17.55
C GLU A 156 4.98 -19.32 17.03
N GLY A 157 5.62 -20.23 16.28
CA GLY A 157 4.96 -21.40 15.70
C GLY A 157 3.95 -21.05 14.59
N ILE A 158 4.21 -19.97 13.83
CA ILE A 158 3.34 -19.51 12.75
C ILE A 158 3.91 -19.99 11.41
N ASP A 159 3.18 -20.85 10.70
CA ASP A 159 3.62 -21.42 9.43
C ASP A 159 3.47 -20.44 8.25
N ASP A 160 2.36 -19.68 8.22
CA ASP A 160 2.14 -18.69 7.15
C ASP A 160 3.00 -17.44 7.35
N ILE A 161 3.92 -17.21 6.41
CA ILE A 161 4.84 -16.07 6.46
C ILE A 161 4.13 -14.71 6.44
N ARG A 162 2.98 -14.58 5.79
CA ARG A 162 2.23 -13.33 5.75
C ARG A 162 1.49 -13.07 7.06
N GLU A 163 0.99 -14.11 7.72
CA GLU A 163 0.43 -14.03 9.06
C GLU A 163 1.50 -13.63 10.06
N ALA A 164 2.65 -14.30 10.05
CA ALA A 164 3.80 -13.96 10.88
C ALA A 164 4.29 -12.53 10.65
N ALA A 165 4.31 -12.07 9.40
CA ALA A 165 4.70 -10.71 9.03
C ALA A 165 3.75 -9.66 9.62
N ARG A 166 2.42 -9.87 9.54
CA ARG A 166 1.43 -8.99 10.16
C ARG A 166 1.57 -8.92 11.68
N ALA A 167 1.77 -10.06 12.32
CA ALA A 167 1.99 -10.14 13.76
C ALA A 167 3.29 -9.43 14.18
N TRP A 168 4.38 -9.68 13.46
CA TRP A 168 5.67 -9.04 13.68
C TRP A 168 5.60 -7.52 13.46
N GLU A 169 4.94 -7.05 12.39
CA GLU A 169 4.74 -5.62 12.16
C GLU A 169 4.03 -4.97 13.35
N ALA A 170 2.94 -5.58 13.83
CA ALA A 170 2.14 -5.03 14.92
C ALA A 170 2.88 -5.03 16.27
N ARG A 171 3.57 -6.14 16.60
CA ARG A 171 4.15 -6.36 17.93
C ARG A 171 5.60 -5.86 18.05
N VAL A 172 6.36 -5.85 16.95
CA VAL A 172 7.79 -5.52 16.96
C VAL A 172 8.06 -4.21 16.22
N TYR A 173 7.71 -4.14 14.93
CA TYR A 173 8.11 -3.00 14.10
C TYR A 173 7.41 -1.70 14.48
N ARG A 174 6.08 -1.69 14.63
CA ARG A 174 5.30 -0.47 14.92
C ARG A 174 5.69 0.20 16.24
N PRO A 175 5.90 -0.52 17.36
CA PRO A 175 6.37 0.10 18.60
C PRO A 175 7.72 0.78 18.45
N VAL A 176 8.69 0.12 17.80
CA VAL A 176 10.03 0.66 17.54
C VAL A 176 9.95 1.90 16.64
N ALA A 177 9.22 1.81 15.54
CA ALA A 177 9.05 2.92 14.60
C ALA A 177 8.34 4.14 15.24
N ARG A 178 7.39 3.91 16.17
CA ARG A 178 6.79 5.00 16.96
C ARG A 178 7.81 5.66 17.87
N ARG A 179 8.62 4.87 18.58
CA ARG A 179 9.64 5.39 19.49
C ARG A 179 10.71 6.19 18.75
N ILE A 180 11.18 5.75 17.61
CA ILE A 180 12.14 6.49 16.78
C ILE A 180 11.55 7.84 16.36
N ARG A 181 10.29 7.87 15.91
CA ARG A 181 9.61 9.11 15.53
C ARG A 181 9.42 10.08 16.72
N SER A 182 9.10 9.58 17.90
CA SER A 182 8.94 10.41 19.11
C SER A 182 10.26 11.06 19.56
N LEU A 183 11.38 10.42 19.26
CA LEU A 183 12.72 10.96 19.57
C LEU A 183 13.22 11.97 18.50
N ARG A 184 12.41 12.32 17.49
CA ARG A 184 12.77 13.19 16.36
C ARG A 184 14.04 12.75 15.59
N LEU A 185 14.43 11.49 15.71
CA LEU A 185 15.58 10.91 15.00
C LEU A 185 15.22 10.47 13.57
N GLY A 186 14.00 10.74 13.12
CA GLY A 186 13.42 10.19 11.89
C GLY A 186 13.66 10.98 10.61
N HIS A 187 14.55 11.98 10.58
CA HIS A 187 14.80 12.76 9.36
C HIS A 187 15.86 12.15 8.42
N HIS A 188 16.37 10.95 8.72
CA HIS A 188 17.43 10.28 7.94
C HIS A 188 17.07 8.86 7.45
N PHE A 189 15.76 8.51 7.42
CA PHE A 189 15.33 7.21 6.89
C PHE A 189 14.26 7.35 5.82
#